data_84eede4b950f8fb68659012d2c34680f
#
_entry.id   84eede4b950f8fb68659012d2c34680f
#
_cell.length_a   1.000
_cell.length_b   1.000
_cell.length_c   1.000
_cell.angle_alpha   90.00
_cell.angle_beta   90.00
_cell.angle_gamma   90.00
#
_symmetry.space_group_name_H-M   'P 1'
#
loop_
_entity.id
_entity.type
_entity.pdbx_description
1 polymer ?
#
loop_
_entity_poly.entity_id
_entity_poly.type
_entity_poly.pdbx_seq_one_letter_code
_entity_poly.pdbx_strand_id
1 'polypeptide(L)'
;IPGIPSILVGRSASLGWGLTNANIDDTDLYIEKINPDNASEYQSNQIFKSFIRKQSIIKIKKRPTLTIELLWTDNGPVISGSNLNLEPITPSNHVFSIASTILSSQDTSIEGAIDIMLSANVQQALNASKTYVAPGQNLVLADKQQIAMKTIGALPKRDIQHQSRGRLPSRGWLEINRWQGVFKQSVNPVVLDPSNGILGNTNNKYTSKKFPKHISHEWGDTERVQRWRKLMQNRSAHTRDSFIEAQLDTISPTARTLLPLIGAELWFKNIPDTTLVSKTQMAIAIELLANWNGDMNEHIPEPLIYSAWLRALQARLIQDELGPLHKEFTHLQPLFIERVFRNINGAKVWCDVVQSSRIE
;
A
#
# COMPACT_ATOMS: atom_id res chain seq x y z
N ILE A 1 -19.02 5.54 9.35
CA ILE A 1 -17.91 6.44 9.69
C ILE A 1 -18.52 7.83 9.91
N PRO A 2 -18.30 8.49 11.05
CA PRO A 2 -18.82 9.84 11.30
C PRO A 2 -18.39 10.81 10.20
N GLY A 3 -19.35 11.58 9.67
CA GLY A 3 -19.11 12.58 8.63
C GLY A 3 -19.21 12.06 7.18
N ILE A 4 -19.30 10.74 6.96
CA ILE A 4 -19.52 10.16 5.63
C ILE A 4 -21.00 9.82 5.49
N PRO A 5 -21.75 10.45 4.56
CA PRO A 5 -23.20 10.25 4.42
C PRO A 5 -23.54 9.02 3.56
N SER A 6 -22.69 8.01 3.55
CA SER A 6 -22.90 6.78 2.78
C SER A 6 -22.41 5.53 3.53
N ILE A 7 -22.95 4.38 3.15
CA ILE A 7 -22.49 3.07 3.61
C ILE A 7 -21.47 2.55 2.59
N LEU A 8 -20.20 2.45 3.01
CA LEU A 8 -19.11 2.06 2.12
C LEU A 8 -19.07 0.54 1.82
N VAL A 9 -19.53 -0.27 2.78
CA VAL A 9 -19.65 -1.73 2.63
C VAL A 9 -21.01 -2.13 3.18
N GLY A 10 -21.85 -2.74 2.35
CA GLY A 10 -23.21 -3.03 2.74
C GLY A 10 -24.01 -3.80 1.70
N ARG A 11 -25.30 -3.88 1.97
CA ARG A 11 -26.28 -4.47 1.07
C ARG A 11 -27.64 -3.79 1.18
N SER A 12 -28.33 -3.73 0.06
CA SER A 12 -29.77 -3.45 -0.01
C SER A 12 -30.57 -4.76 -0.20
N ALA A 13 -31.83 -4.65 -0.52
CA ALA A 13 -32.65 -5.82 -0.90
C ALA A 13 -32.18 -6.46 -2.23
N SER A 14 -31.53 -5.71 -3.10
CA SER A 14 -31.19 -6.11 -4.47
C SER A 14 -29.71 -6.12 -4.82
N LEU A 15 -28.86 -5.37 -4.11
CA LEU A 15 -27.45 -5.21 -4.39
C LEU A 15 -26.61 -5.33 -3.12
N GLY A 16 -25.49 -6.07 -3.21
CA GLY A 16 -24.41 -6.05 -2.23
C GLY A 16 -23.20 -5.31 -2.82
N TRP A 17 -22.53 -4.50 -2.00
CA TRP A 17 -21.29 -3.80 -2.40
C TRP A 17 -20.26 -3.81 -1.30
N GLY A 18 -18.98 -3.79 -1.71
CA GLY A 18 -17.83 -3.69 -0.82
C GLY A 18 -16.67 -2.98 -1.48
N LEU A 19 -15.85 -2.33 -0.66
CA LEU A 19 -14.66 -1.60 -1.10
C LEU A 19 -13.41 -2.20 -0.46
N THR A 20 -12.35 -2.31 -1.26
CA THR A 20 -10.98 -2.56 -0.76
C THR A 20 -10.03 -1.56 -1.36
N ASN A 21 -8.93 -1.25 -0.68
CA ASN A 21 -7.93 -0.36 -1.23
C ASN A 21 -7.33 -0.93 -2.53
N ALA A 22 -7.32 -0.13 -3.59
CA ALA A 22 -6.75 -0.49 -4.88
C ALA A 22 -5.27 -0.11 -5.01
N ASN A 23 -4.72 0.64 -4.05
CA ASN A 23 -3.37 1.20 -4.09
C ASN A 23 -3.10 1.91 -5.44
N ILE A 24 -4.09 2.67 -5.94
CA ILE A 24 -3.89 3.43 -7.18
C ILE A 24 -2.71 4.39 -6.97
N ASP A 25 -1.85 4.45 -7.97
CA ASP A 25 -0.74 5.41 -8.03
C ASP A 25 -1.29 6.80 -8.39
N ASP A 26 -1.95 7.43 -7.42
CA ASP A 26 -2.73 8.66 -7.53
C ASP A 26 -2.11 9.85 -6.79
N THR A 27 -0.84 9.71 -6.40
CA THR A 27 -0.11 10.73 -5.64
C THR A 27 1.34 10.80 -6.11
N ASP A 28 1.83 12.00 -6.44
CA ASP A 28 3.23 12.27 -6.77
C ASP A 28 3.84 13.31 -5.84
N LEU A 29 5.10 13.11 -5.50
CA LEU A 29 5.93 14.11 -4.84
C LEU A 29 6.82 14.83 -5.86
N TYR A 30 6.90 16.14 -5.74
CA TYR A 30 7.80 16.96 -6.53
C TYR A 30 8.81 17.67 -5.64
N ILE A 31 10.05 17.71 -6.08
CA ILE A 31 11.09 18.57 -5.53
C ILE A 31 10.99 19.90 -6.28
N GLU A 32 10.74 20.98 -5.58
CA GLU A 32 10.61 22.33 -6.13
C GLU A 32 11.85 23.14 -5.78
N LYS A 33 12.46 23.77 -6.77
CA LYS A 33 13.65 24.60 -6.56
C LYS A 33 13.25 26.04 -6.25
N ILE A 34 13.68 26.53 -5.10
CA ILE A 34 13.44 27.93 -4.67
C ILE A 34 14.38 28.85 -5.44
N ASN A 35 13.91 30.06 -5.80
CA ASN A 35 14.74 31.09 -6.36
C ASN A 35 15.79 31.52 -5.32
N PRO A 36 17.12 31.39 -5.62
CA PRO A 36 18.17 31.74 -4.68
C PRO A 36 18.17 33.22 -4.28
N ASP A 37 17.65 34.09 -5.15
CA ASP A 37 17.58 35.55 -4.93
C ASP A 37 16.29 36.00 -4.29
N ASN A 38 15.24 35.16 -4.33
CA ASN A 38 13.92 35.48 -3.77
C ASN A 38 13.20 34.22 -3.25
N ALA A 39 13.25 33.99 -1.96
CA ALA A 39 12.61 32.82 -1.32
C ALA A 39 11.07 32.79 -1.45
N SER A 40 10.45 33.82 -2.01
CA SER A 40 9.00 33.85 -2.32
C SER A 40 8.65 33.22 -3.67
N GLU A 41 9.63 32.74 -4.42
CA GLU A 41 9.48 32.21 -5.76
C GLU A 41 10.09 30.82 -5.91
N TYR A 42 9.53 30.04 -6.82
CA TYR A 42 10.03 28.72 -7.20
C TYR A 42 10.23 28.62 -8.71
N GLN A 43 11.11 27.73 -9.15
CA GLN A 43 11.35 27.50 -10.57
C GLN A 43 10.20 26.72 -11.21
N SER A 44 9.65 27.24 -12.32
CA SER A 44 8.64 26.60 -13.17
C SER A 44 9.13 26.65 -14.62
N ASN A 45 9.56 25.54 -15.17
CA ASN A 45 10.29 25.45 -16.43
C ASN A 45 11.58 26.32 -16.37
N GLN A 46 11.70 27.33 -17.21
CA GLN A 46 12.86 28.22 -17.29
C GLN A 46 12.65 29.57 -16.58
N ILE A 47 11.55 29.76 -15.89
CA ILE A 47 11.18 31.00 -15.22
C ILE A 47 10.96 30.78 -13.71
N PHE A 48 11.05 31.85 -12.93
CA PHE A 48 10.60 31.83 -11.53
C PHE A 48 9.19 32.37 -11.45
N LYS A 49 8.36 31.72 -10.60
CA LYS A 49 6.99 32.10 -10.29
C LYS A 49 6.84 32.28 -8.79
N SER A 50 6.02 33.22 -8.36
CA SER A 50 5.67 33.39 -6.96
C SER A 50 4.83 32.20 -6.46
N PHE A 51 5.09 31.74 -5.24
CA PHE A 51 4.20 30.80 -4.56
C PHE A 51 2.82 31.43 -4.39
N ILE A 52 1.77 30.63 -4.59
CA ILE A 52 0.42 31.01 -4.14
C ILE A 52 0.41 30.84 -2.62
N ARG A 53 0.02 31.92 -1.90
CA ARG A 53 0.04 31.99 -0.44
C ARG A 53 -1.35 32.09 0.12
N LYS A 54 -1.62 31.33 1.18
CA LYS A 54 -2.87 31.39 1.94
C LYS A 54 -2.58 31.33 3.43
N GLN A 55 -3.11 32.28 4.18
CA GLN A 55 -3.04 32.21 5.63
C GLN A 55 -4.18 31.36 6.19
N SER A 56 -3.86 30.50 7.14
CA SER A 56 -4.83 29.71 7.90
C SER A 56 -4.71 30.06 9.38
N ILE A 57 -5.84 30.44 9.98
CA ILE A 57 -5.91 30.83 11.38
C ILE A 57 -6.48 29.66 12.18
N ILE A 58 -5.70 29.12 13.10
CA ILE A 58 -6.09 28.00 13.96
C ILE A 58 -6.36 28.54 15.38
N LYS A 59 -7.62 28.53 15.79
CA LYS A 59 -8.01 28.87 17.15
C LYS A 59 -7.84 27.65 18.06
N ILE A 60 -6.98 27.78 19.07
CA ILE A 60 -6.67 26.70 20.01
C ILE A 60 -7.32 27.01 21.35
N LYS A 61 -8.13 26.06 21.90
CA LYS A 61 -8.78 26.24 23.22
C LYS A 61 -7.73 26.46 24.30
N LYS A 62 -7.85 27.57 25.04
CA LYS A 62 -6.95 27.97 26.15
C LYS A 62 -5.47 28.18 25.73
N ARG A 63 -5.19 28.47 24.45
CA ARG A 63 -3.85 28.78 23.95
C ARG A 63 -3.94 29.97 22.97
N PRO A 64 -2.84 30.66 22.68
CA PRO A 64 -2.80 31.67 21.63
C PRO A 64 -3.21 31.11 20.28
N THR A 65 -3.87 31.93 19.49
CA THR A 65 -4.22 31.61 18.10
C THR A 65 -2.94 31.45 17.30
N LEU A 66 -2.87 30.38 16.51
CA LEU A 66 -1.77 30.10 15.58
C LEU A 66 -2.17 30.52 14.18
N THR A 67 -1.36 31.36 13.53
CA THR A 67 -1.48 31.65 12.09
C THR A 67 -0.37 30.92 11.35
N ILE A 68 -0.75 30.10 10.39
CA ILE A 68 0.19 29.40 9.52
C ILE A 68 0.04 29.90 8.09
N GLU A 69 1.14 29.98 7.37
CA GLU A 69 1.16 30.25 5.93
C GLU A 69 1.23 28.94 5.16
N LEU A 70 0.31 28.76 4.25
CA LEU A 70 0.25 27.63 3.34
C LEU A 70 0.69 28.09 1.97
N LEU A 71 1.56 27.33 1.32
CA LEU A 71 2.14 27.62 0.00
C LEU A 71 1.70 26.60 -1.02
N TRP A 72 1.51 27.02 -2.27
CA TRP A 72 1.28 26.14 -3.42
C TRP A 72 2.19 26.50 -4.57
N THR A 73 2.57 25.47 -5.32
CA THR A 73 3.19 25.54 -6.63
C THR A 73 2.18 25.14 -7.71
N ASP A 74 2.58 25.16 -8.98
CA ASP A 74 1.79 24.59 -10.08
C ASP A 74 1.50 23.08 -9.90
N ASN A 75 2.30 22.37 -9.10
CA ASN A 75 2.18 20.93 -8.87
C ASN A 75 1.31 20.58 -7.66
N GLY A 76 1.01 21.55 -6.81
CA GLY A 76 0.17 21.35 -5.64
C GLY A 76 0.67 22.03 -4.37
N PRO A 77 0.08 21.73 -3.20
CA PRO A 77 0.51 22.31 -1.93
C PRO A 77 1.93 21.89 -1.56
N VAL A 78 2.68 22.85 -1.01
CA VAL A 78 3.98 22.60 -0.41
C VAL A 78 3.77 21.92 0.94
N ILE A 79 4.50 20.82 1.16
CA ILE A 79 4.49 20.09 2.43
C ILE A 79 5.76 20.41 3.22
N SER A 80 5.62 20.56 4.54
CA SER A 80 6.79 20.77 5.39
C SER A 80 7.64 19.50 5.48
N GLY A 81 8.96 19.67 5.64
CA GLY A 81 9.88 18.55 5.79
C GLY A 81 9.57 17.63 6.99
N SER A 82 8.98 18.20 8.07
CA SER A 82 8.54 17.42 9.23
C SER A 82 7.34 16.51 8.94
N ASN A 83 6.55 16.81 7.90
CA ASN A 83 5.51 15.93 7.42
C ASN A 83 6.16 14.85 6.54
N LEU A 84 5.80 13.61 6.73
CA LEU A 84 6.34 12.46 5.98
C LEU A 84 7.86 12.23 6.12
N ASN A 85 8.48 12.80 7.16
CA ASN A 85 9.92 12.64 7.45
C ASN A 85 10.84 13.01 6.27
N LEU A 86 10.52 14.09 5.55
CA LEU A 86 11.24 14.50 4.34
C LEU A 86 12.47 15.37 4.60
N GLU A 87 12.65 15.92 5.82
CA GLU A 87 13.78 16.80 6.15
C GLU A 87 15.14 16.20 5.79
N PRO A 88 15.43 14.91 6.10
CA PRO A 88 16.75 14.33 5.83
C PRO A 88 17.08 14.23 4.33
N ILE A 89 16.07 14.23 3.47
CA ILE A 89 16.22 14.06 2.01
C ILE A 89 15.92 15.35 1.23
N THR A 90 15.56 16.45 1.91
CA THR A 90 15.28 17.74 1.26
C THR A 90 16.58 18.45 0.93
N PRO A 91 16.93 18.67 -0.36
CA PRO A 91 18.14 19.42 -0.71
C PRO A 91 18.05 20.88 -0.28
N SER A 92 19.19 21.55 -0.04
CA SER A 92 19.24 22.98 0.25
C SER A 92 18.53 23.78 -0.86
N ASN A 93 17.81 24.84 -0.47
CA ASN A 93 17.03 25.69 -1.38
C ASN A 93 15.96 24.93 -2.19
N HIS A 94 15.42 23.86 -1.63
CA HIS A 94 14.30 23.13 -2.22
C HIS A 94 13.20 22.90 -1.19
N VAL A 95 11.99 22.67 -1.69
CA VAL A 95 10.83 22.20 -0.90
C VAL A 95 10.15 21.08 -1.64
N PHE A 96 9.31 20.31 -0.95
CA PHE A 96 8.46 19.33 -1.59
C PHE A 96 7.06 19.90 -1.82
N SER A 97 6.47 19.60 -2.96
CA SER A 97 5.04 19.75 -3.21
C SER A 97 4.42 18.39 -3.53
N ILE A 98 3.11 18.29 -3.34
CA ILE A 98 2.36 17.04 -3.53
C ILE A 98 1.20 17.25 -4.51
N ALA A 99 1.14 16.42 -5.54
CA ALA A 99 -0.06 16.25 -6.36
C ALA A 99 -0.77 14.97 -5.93
N SER A 100 -2.07 15.07 -5.64
CA SER A 100 -2.89 13.90 -5.31
C SER A 100 -4.31 14.11 -5.79
N THR A 101 -4.94 13.04 -6.24
CA THR A 101 -6.34 13.10 -6.71
C THR A 101 -7.32 13.47 -5.61
N ILE A 102 -6.99 13.18 -4.34
CA ILE A 102 -7.80 13.58 -3.18
C ILE A 102 -7.82 15.09 -2.95
N LEU A 103 -6.87 15.83 -3.54
CA LEU A 103 -6.80 17.29 -3.46
C LEU A 103 -7.53 17.98 -4.64
N SER A 104 -8.23 17.20 -5.47
CA SER A 104 -8.99 17.75 -6.60
C SER A 104 -10.14 18.64 -6.10
N SER A 105 -10.22 19.84 -6.64
CA SER A 105 -11.37 20.74 -6.41
C SER A 105 -12.66 20.24 -7.09
N GLN A 106 -12.56 19.21 -7.93
CA GLN A 106 -13.67 18.57 -8.66
C GLN A 106 -13.95 17.17 -8.12
N ASP A 107 -13.67 16.91 -6.84
CA ASP A 107 -13.93 15.63 -6.22
C ASP A 107 -15.43 15.43 -5.98
N THR A 108 -16.00 14.43 -6.66
CA THR A 108 -17.40 14.01 -6.56
C THR A 108 -17.54 12.62 -5.91
N SER A 109 -16.54 12.20 -5.15
CA SER A 109 -16.52 10.84 -4.56
C SER A 109 -17.65 10.56 -3.60
N ILE A 110 -18.09 11.55 -2.83
CA ILE A 110 -19.22 11.40 -1.90
C ILE A 110 -20.52 11.17 -2.66
N GLU A 111 -20.77 11.94 -3.72
CA GLU A 111 -21.90 11.73 -4.63
C GLU A 111 -21.85 10.33 -5.25
N GLY A 112 -20.71 9.94 -5.80
CA GLY A 112 -20.50 8.60 -6.36
C GLY A 112 -20.74 7.48 -5.35
N ALA A 113 -20.33 7.64 -4.10
CA ALA A 113 -20.56 6.67 -3.03
C ALA A 113 -22.05 6.55 -2.67
N ILE A 114 -22.78 7.66 -2.63
CA ILE A 114 -24.23 7.68 -2.41
C ILE A 114 -24.96 7.00 -3.58
N ASP A 115 -24.60 7.32 -4.81
CA ASP A 115 -25.22 6.74 -6.00
C ASP A 115 -24.95 5.22 -6.11
N ILE A 116 -23.77 4.75 -5.74
CA ILE A 116 -23.49 3.30 -5.62
C ILE A 116 -24.40 2.68 -4.60
N MET A 117 -24.54 3.26 -3.40
CA MET A 117 -25.39 2.76 -2.32
C MET A 117 -26.88 2.68 -2.73
N LEU A 118 -27.35 3.63 -3.53
CA LEU A 118 -28.74 3.71 -4.01
C LEU A 118 -29.01 2.88 -5.27
N SER A 119 -27.99 2.28 -5.87
CA SER A 119 -28.14 1.47 -7.07
C SER A 119 -28.95 0.20 -6.82
N ALA A 120 -29.79 -0.17 -7.78
CA ALA A 120 -30.64 -1.35 -7.68
C ALA A 120 -29.98 -2.65 -8.20
N ASN A 121 -28.90 -2.56 -8.99
CA ASN A 121 -28.20 -3.69 -9.57
C ASN A 121 -26.73 -3.35 -9.90
N VAL A 122 -25.95 -4.38 -10.24
CA VAL A 122 -24.52 -4.27 -10.58
C VAL A 122 -24.27 -3.24 -11.68
N GLN A 123 -25.08 -3.23 -12.75
CA GLN A 123 -24.85 -2.35 -13.88
C GLN A 123 -25.05 -0.86 -13.53
N GLN A 124 -26.08 -0.56 -12.72
CA GLN A 124 -26.30 0.80 -12.22
C GLN A 124 -25.14 1.25 -11.33
N ALA A 125 -24.69 0.40 -10.40
CA ALA A 125 -23.56 0.71 -9.53
C ALA A 125 -22.24 0.90 -10.30
N LEU A 126 -21.97 0.10 -11.34
CA LEU A 126 -20.83 0.30 -12.24
C LEU A 126 -20.91 1.64 -12.98
N ASN A 127 -22.12 2.09 -13.32
CA ASN A 127 -22.31 3.40 -13.95
C ASN A 127 -22.12 4.54 -12.95
N ALA A 128 -22.74 4.44 -11.77
CA ALA A 128 -22.62 5.40 -10.67
C ALA A 128 -21.15 5.58 -10.24
N SER A 129 -20.35 4.50 -10.25
CA SER A 129 -18.94 4.55 -9.87
C SER A 129 -18.06 5.44 -10.74
N LYS A 130 -18.55 5.95 -11.89
CA LYS A 130 -17.79 6.82 -12.78
C LYS A 130 -17.53 8.22 -12.22
N THR A 131 -18.33 8.65 -11.26
CA THR A 131 -18.18 9.94 -10.57
C THR A 131 -17.25 9.86 -9.35
N TYR A 132 -16.83 8.65 -8.95
CA TYR A 132 -15.93 8.46 -7.82
C TYR A 132 -14.49 8.81 -8.20
N VAL A 133 -13.88 9.77 -7.50
CA VAL A 133 -12.56 10.34 -7.81
C VAL A 133 -11.47 9.80 -6.89
N ALA A 134 -11.67 9.84 -5.58
CA ALA A 134 -10.65 9.46 -4.59
C ALA A 134 -11.28 9.03 -3.24
N PRO A 135 -10.55 8.24 -2.43
CA PRO A 135 -9.32 7.51 -2.75
C PRO A 135 -9.56 6.33 -3.70
N GLY A 136 -8.52 5.86 -4.39
CA GLY A 136 -8.63 4.72 -5.30
C GLY A 136 -9.06 3.43 -4.60
N GLN A 137 -10.15 2.79 -5.07
CA GLN A 137 -10.73 1.60 -4.46
C GLN A 137 -10.99 0.49 -5.49
N ASN A 138 -11.03 -0.76 -5.03
CA ASN A 138 -11.65 -1.86 -5.76
C ASN A 138 -13.08 -2.00 -5.25
N LEU A 139 -14.05 -1.69 -6.09
CA LEU A 139 -15.47 -1.87 -5.83
C LEU A 139 -15.87 -3.28 -6.25
N VAL A 140 -16.36 -4.08 -5.30
CA VAL A 140 -16.94 -5.41 -5.53
C VAL A 140 -18.44 -5.31 -5.40
N LEU A 141 -19.15 -5.87 -6.36
CA LEU A 141 -20.60 -5.79 -6.50
C LEU A 141 -21.20 -7.18 -6.72
N ALA A 142 -22.37 -7.41 -6.16
CA ALA A 142 -23.14 -8.63 -6.38
C ALA A 142 -24.65 -8.34 -6.34
N ASP A 143 -25.38 -8.82 -7.33
CA ASP A 143 -26.84 -8.91 -7.33
C ASP A 143 -27.28 -10.36 -7.61
N LYS A 144 -28.54 -10.58 -7.92
CA LYS A 144 -29.06 -11.92 -8.19
C LYS A 144 -28.63 -12.50 -9.54
N GLN A 145 -28.13 -11.68 -10.46
CA GLN A 145 -27.77 -12.07 -11.82
C GLN A 145 -26.28 -11.98 -12.07
N GLN A 146 -25.58 -11.01 -11.47
CA GLN A 146 -24.21 -10.66 -11.82
C GLN A 146 -23.31 -10.42 -10.62
N ILE A 147 -22.02 -10.66 -10.80
CA ILE A 147 -20.97 -10.22 -9.91
C ILE A 147 -19.94 -9.38 -10.67
N ALA A 148 -19.45 -8.33 -10.06
CA ALA A 148 -18.46 -7.46 -10.70
C ALA A 148 -17.40 -6.98 -9.73
N MET A 149 -16.20 -6.73 -10.24
CA MET A 149 -15.16 -5.96 -9.56
C MET A 149 -14.61 -4.89 -10.51
N LYS A 150 -14.58 -3.65 -10.05
CA LYS A 150 -14.04 -2.52 -10.80
C LYS A 150 -13.12 -1.70 -9.93
N THR A 151 -11.96 -1.32 -10.46
CA THR A 151 -11.18 -0.26 -9.84
C THR A 151 -11.86 1.07 -10.07
N ILE A 152 -12.17 1.78 -9.03
CA ILE A 152 -12.74 3.14 -9.05
C ILE A 152 -11.72 4.13 -8.50
N GLY A 153 -11.80 5.36 -8.96
CA GLY A 153 -10.84 6.42 -8.63
C GLY A 153 -10.18 7.00 -9.88
N ALA A 154 -9.72 8.23 -9.77
CA ALA A 154 -9.04 8.93 -10.85
C ALA A 154 -7.60 8.41 -10.97
N LEU A 155 -7.19 8.06 -12.19
CA LEU A 155 -5.81 7.68 -12.51
C LEU A 155 -5.12 8.86 -13.19
N PRO A 156 -4.04 9.42 -12.61
CA PRO A 156 -3.29 10.52 -13.21
C PRO A 156 -2.69 10.14 -14.57
N LYS A 157 -2.76 11.09 -15.49
CA LYS A 157 -2.13 10.94 -16.81
C LYS A 157 -0.74 11.54 -16.76
N ARG A 158 0.28 10.68 -16.73
CA ARG A 158 1.70 11.05 -16.78
C ARG A 158 2.23 10.88 -18.19
N ASP A 159 3.24 11.68 -18.53
CA ASP A 159 3.97 11.50 -19.79
C ASP A 159 4.70 10.16 -19.82
N ILE A 160 4.80 9.52 -20.99
CA ILE A 160 5.50 8.24 -21.14
C ILE A 160 6.99 8.35 -20.79
N GLN A 161 7.56 9.55 -20.96
CA GLN A 161 8.96 9.86 -20.66
C GLN A 161 9.14 10.44 -19.24
N HIS A 162 8.12 10.42 -18.40
CA HIS A 162 8.19 10.87 -17.00
C HIS A 162 9.38 10.23 -16.28
N GLN A 163 10.27 11.04 -15.68
CA GLN A 163 11.58 10.59 -15.21
C GLN A 163 11.53 9.51 -14.14
N SER A 164 10.67 9.66 -13.12
CA SER A 164 10.51 8.67 -12.05
C SER A 164 9.33 7.72 -12.26
N ARG A 165 8.47 8.00 -13.24
CA ARG A 165 7.18 7.32 -13.47
C ARG A 165 6.24 7.38 -12.26
N GLY A 166 6.35 8.41 -11.41
CA GLY A 166 5.59 8.56 -10.17
C GLY A 166 6.14 7.78 -8.96
N ARG A 167 7.24 7.04 -9.12
CA ARG A 167 7.76 6.15 -8.06
C ARG A 167 8.67 6.85 -7.05
N LEU A 168 9.25 7.97 -7.41
CA LEU A 168 10.18 8.76 -6.61
C LEU A 168 9.87 10.24 -6.80
N PRO A 169 10.26 11.10 -5.85
CA PRO A 169 10.15 12.54 -6.02
C PRO A 169 10.77 13.01 -7.34
N SER A 170 10.05 13.81 -8.08
CA SER A 170 10.44 14.26 -9.41
C SER A 170 10.72 15.76 -9.41
N ARG A 171 11.52 16.23 -10.36
CA ARG A 171 11.80 17.67 -10.54
C ARG A 171 10.54 18.40 -10.98
N GLY A 172 9.96 19.22 -10.09
CA GLY A 172 8.69 19.92 -10.33
C GLY A 172 8.76 20.99 -11.40
N TRP A 173 9.95 21.52 -11.70
CA TRP A 173 10.17 22.51 -12.75
C TRP A 173 10.19 21.94 -14.18
N LEU A 174 10.20 20.60 -14.34
CA LEU A 174 10.16 19.97 -15.67
C LEU A 174 8.73 19.59 -16.03
N GLU A 175 8.25 20.14 -17.13
CA GLU A 175 6.90 19.87 -17.62
C GLU A 175 6.61 18.39 -17.87
N ILE A 176 7.62 17.65 -18.33
CA ILE A 176 7.53 16.20 -18.58
C ILE A 176 7.18 15.38 -17.34
N ASN A 177 7.44 15.92 -16.14
CA ASN A 177 7.12 15.27 -14.87
C ASN A 177 5.73 15.64 -14.33
N ARG A 178 5.04 16.61 -14.94
CA ARG A 178 3.73 17.08 -14.46
C ARG A 178 2.60 16.19 -14.97
N TRP A 179 1.53 16.16 -14.20
CA TRP A 179 0.30 15.51 -14.63
C TRP A 179 -0.34 16.27 -15.80
N GLN A 180 -0.76 15.51 -16.81
CA GLN A 180 -1.50 16.01 -17.96
C GLN A 180 -3.02 15.79 -17.77
N GLY A 181 -3.52 15.96 -16.56
CA GLY A 181 -4.87 15.63 -16.13
C GLY A 181 -5.02 14.18 -15.69
N VAL A 182 -6.20 13.61 -15.86
CA VAL A 182 -6.53 12.22 -15.49
C VAL A 182 -7.03 11.42 -16.69
N PHE A 183 -6.86 10.11 -16.65
CA PHE A 183 -7.45 9.22 -17.65
C PHE A 183 -8.97 9.12 -17.48
N LYS A 184 -9.68 8.82 -18.57
CA LYS A 184 -11.10 8.47 -18.50
C LYS A 184 -11.27 7.20 -17.66
N GLN A 185 -12.31 7.11 -16.86
CA GLN A 185 -12.64 5.97 -16.00
C GLN A 185 -12.73 4.62 -16.74
N SER A 186 -12.94 4.62 -18.07
CA SER A 186 -12.91 3.41 -18.89
C SER A 186 -11.54 2.74 -18.97
N VAL A 187 -10.47 3.44 -18.56
CA VAL A 187 -9.12 2.88 -18.46
C VAL A 187 -9.00 1.94 -17.26
N ASN A 188 -9.78 2.18 -16.21
CA ASN A 188 -9.72 1.38 -14.99
C ASN A 188 -10.17 -0.07 -15.26
N PRO A 189 -9.51 -1.08 -14.68
CA PRO A 189 -9.87 -2.46 -14.87
C PRO A 189 -11.28 -2.76 -14.35
N VAL A 190 -11.99 -3.60 -15.09
CA VAL A 190 -13.27 -4.17 -14.68
C VAL A 190 -13.27 -5.67 -14.99
N VAL A 191 -13.82 -6.46 -14.07
CA VAL A 191 -14.12 -7.89 -14.26
C VAL A 191 -15.60 -8.06 -14.00
N LEU A 192 -16.31 -8.67 -14.93
CA LEU A 192 -17.73 -8.95 -14.86
C LEU A 192 -17.93 -10.43 -15.11
N ASP A 193 -18.72 -11.10 -14.26
CA ASP A 193 -19.12 -12.48 -14.37
C ASP A 193 -17.99 -13.45 -14.80
N PRO A 194 -16.90 -13.57 -14.01
CA PRO A 194 -15.81 -14.45 -14.38
C PRO A 194 -16.29 -15.90 -14.45
N SER A 195 -15.71 -16.66 -15.37
CA SER A 195 -16.14 -18.05 -15.67
C SER A 195 -16.08 -19.00 -14.48
N ASN A 196 -15.22 -18.71 -13.49
CA ASN A 196 -15.13 -19.49 -12.25
C ASN A 196 -16.16 -19.05 -11.16
N GLY A 197 -16.99 -18.04 -11.43
CA GLY A 197 -18.01 -17.54 -10.50
C GLY A 197 -17.48 -16.90 -9.22
N ILE A 198 -16.17 -16.60 -9.12
CA ILE A 198 -15.54 -16.13 -7.88
C ILE A 198 -14.84 -14.80 -8.14
N LEU A 199 -15.20 -13.77 -7.38
CA LEU A 199 -14.55 -12.46 -7.38
C LEU A 199 -14.15 -12.04 -5.97
N GLY A 200 -12.95 -11.49 -5.85
CA GLY A 200 -12.45 -10.92 -4.61
C GLY A 200 -11.05 -10.33 -4.80
N ASN A 201 -10.67 -9.47 -3.87
CA ASN A 201 -9.37 -8.81 -3.87
C ASN A 201 -8.86 -8.66 -2.43
N THR A 202 -7.58 -8.93 -2.24
CA THR A 202 -6.86 -8.76 -0.98
C THR A 202 -5.77 -7.70 -1.10
N ASN A 203 -5.98 -6.67 -1.91
CA ASN A 203 -5.03 -5.65 -2.34
C ASN A 203 -3.91 -6.19 -3.25
N ASN A 204 -4.05 -7.42 -3.73
CA ASN A 204 -3.09 -8.08 -4.62
C ASN A 204 -3.17 -7.54 -6.05
N LYS A 205 -2.10 -7.75 -6.81
CA LYS A 205 -2.05 -7.42 -8.23
C LYS A 205 -3.04 -8.29 -9.03
N TYR A 206 -3.92 -7.64 -9.80
CA TYR A 206 -4.92 -8.32 -10.63
C TYR A 206 -4.97 -7.79 -12.07
N THR A 207 -4.06 -6.88 -12.44
CA THR A 207 -3.94 -6.32 -13.80
C THR A 207 -2.48 -6.26 -14.24
N SER A 208 -2.25 -6.44 -15.54
CA SER A 208 -0.93 -6.34 -16.19
C SER A 208 -0.74 -5.02 -16.94
N LYS A 209 -1.64 -4.04 -16.78
CA LYS A 209 -1.50 -2.74 -17.45
C LYS A 209 -0.16 -2.08 -17.10
N LYS A 210 0.54 -1.61 -18.14
CA LYS A 210 1.85 -0.98 -18.01
C LYS A 210 1.73 0.53 -17.92
N PHE A 211 2.78 1.18 -17.39
CA PHE A 211 2.93 2.64 -17.42
C PHE A 211 2.68 3.19 -18.84
N PRO A 212 1.98 4.32 -19.00
CA PRO A 212 1.40 5.19 -17.98
C PRO A 212 -0.02 4.81 -17.53
N LYS A 213 -0.59 3.71 -18.00
CA LYS A 213 -1.94 3.22 -17.64
C LYS A 213 -1.90 2.12 -16.56
N HIS A 214 -0.79 1.98 -15.86
CA HIS A 214 -0.68 1.10 -14.69
C HIS A 214 -1.61 1.58 -13.58
N ILE A 215 -2.04 0.68 -12.73
CA ILE A 215 -2.89 1.05 -11.59
C ILE A 215 -2.03 1.36 -10.38
N SER A 216 -1.03 0.53 -10.11
CA SER A 216 -0.13 0.68 -8.98
C SER A 216 1.26 0.18 -9.29
N HIS A 217 2.24 0.72 -8.59
CA HIS A 217 3.58 0.13 -8.46
C HIS A 217 3.68 -0.71 -7.18
N GLU A 218 2.83 -0.43 -6.18
CA GLU A 218 2.82 -1.07 -4.87
C GLU A 218 1.55 -1.88 -4.66
N TRP A 219 1.66 -3.17 -4.86
CA TRP A 219 0.59 -4.12 -4.63
C TRP A 219 0.80 -4.81 -3.28
N GLY A 220 -0.30 -5.16 -2.61
CA GLY A 220 -0.23 -6.05 -1.46
C GLY A 220 0.39 -7.41 -1.83
N ASP A 221 0.87 -8.12 -0.82
CA ASP A 221 1.48 -9.43 -0.97
C ASP A 221 0.52 -10.47 -1.61
N THR A 222 1.09 -11.59 -2.04
CA THR A 222 0.35 -12.66 -2.72
C THR A 222 -0.15 -13.74 -1.78
N GLU A 223 0.32 -13.79 -0.54
CA GLU A 223 0.01 -14.85 0.42
C GLU A 223 -1.46 -14.82 0.82
N ARG A 224 -2.00 -13.61 1.10
CA ARG A 224 -3.42 -13.46 1.46
C ARG A 224 -4.35 -13.88 0.32
N VAL A 225 -4.06 -13.50 -0.93
CA VAL A 225 -4.90 -13.92 -2.07
C VAL A 225 -4.80 -15.41 -2.34
N GLN A 226 -3.65 -16.04 -2.10
CA GLN A 226 -3.50 -17.50 -2.21
C GLN A 226 -4.35 -18.20 -1.14
N ARG A 227 -4.33 -17.72 0.12
CA ARG A 227 -5.17 -18.25 1.19
C ARG A 227 -6.65 -18.08 0.87
N TRP A 228 -7.06 -16.90 0.47
CA TRP A 228 -8.42 -16.60 0.06
C TRP A 228 -8.89 -17.54 -1.07
N ARG A 229 -8.08 -17.69 -2.13
CA ARG A 229 -8.40 -18.63 -3.22
C ARG A 229 -8.59 -20.04 -2.71
N LYS A 230 -7.71 -20.52 -1.83
CA LYS A 230 -7.81 -21.85 -1.24
C LYS A 230 -9.11 -22.03 -0.46
N LEU A 231 -9.54 -21.03 0.31
CA LEU A 231 -10.81 -21.07 1.05
C LEU A 231 -12.03 -21.07 0.12
N MET A 232 -11.97 -20.30 -0.98
CA MET A 232 -13.10 -20.16 -1.91
C MET A 232 -13.17 -21.30 -2.94
N GLN A 233 -12.04 -21.77 -3.48
CA GLN A 233 -12.03 -22.74 -4.58
C GLN A 233 -12.19 -24.20 -4.14
N ASN A 234 -12.01 -24.50 -2.87
CA ASN A 234 -12.12 -25.89 -2.36
C ASN A 234 -13.58 -26.36 -2.19
N ARG A 235 -14.55 -25.55 -2.60
CA ARG A 235 -15.98 -25.84 -2.43
C ARG A 235 -16.73 -25.59 -3.74
N SER A 236 -17.65 -26.46 -4.09
CA SER A 236 -18.54 -26.27 -5.24
C SER A 236 -19.72 -25.33 -4.93
N ALA A 237 -20.05 -25.18 -3.66
CA ALA A 237 -21.10 -24.27 -3.17
C ALA A 237 -20.67 -23.63 -1.85
N HIS A 238 -21.06 -22.38 -1.67
CA HIS A 238 -20.82 -21.62 -0.45
C HIS A 238 -22.11 -21.41 0.32
N THR A 239 -22.05 -21.60 1.63
CA THR A 239 -23.12 -21.29 2.56
C THR A 239 -22.75 -20.07 3.40
N ARG A 240 -23.71 -19.54 4.17
CA ARG A 240 -23.42 -18.50 5.17
C ARG A 240 -22.31 -18.94 6.12
N ASP A 241 -22.34 -20.18 6.59
CA ASP A 241 -21.36 -20.68 7.56
C ASP A 241 -19.96 -20.79 6.95
N SER A 242 -19.85 -21.17 5.67
CA SER A 242 -18.55 -21.20 4.97
C SER A 242 -17.95 -19.80 4.79
N PHE A 243 -18.76 -18.75 4.63
CA PHE A 243 -18.28 -17.38 4.61
C PHE A 243 -17.86 -16.88 5.99
N ILE A 244 -18.58 -17.27 7.06
CA ILE A 244 -18.19 -16.98 8.45
C ILE A 244 -16.84 -17.62 8.74
N GLU A 245 -16.67 -18.92 8.41
CA GLU A 245 -15.41 -19.63 8.55
C GLU A 245 -14.25 -18.92 7.81
N ALA A 246 -14.48 -18.48 6.57
CA ALA A 246 -13.48 -17.74 5.80
C ALA A 246 -13.15 -16.37 6.40
N GLN A 247 -14.12 -15.68 6.99
CA GLN A 247 -13.89 -14.40 7.68
C GLN A 247 -13.12 -14.54 8.99
N LEU A 248 -13.26 -15.67 9.66
CA LEU A 248 -12.59 -15.97 10.92
C LEU A 248 -11.28 -16.75 10.73
N ASP A 249 -10.84 -16.98 9.49
CA ASP A 249 -9.60 -17.68 9.21
C ASP A 249 -8.38 -16.85 9.60
N THR A 250 -7.56 -17.41 10.48
CA THR A 250 -6.38 -16.78 11.08
C THR A 250 -5.06 -17.41 10.62
N ILE A 251 -5.11 -18.35 9.67
CA ILE A 251 -3.91 -19.03 9.19
C ILE A 251 -2.99 -18.08 8.42
N SER A 252 -1.74 -17.96 8.86
CA SER A 252 -0.68 -17.21 8.18
C SER A 252 -0.02 -18.04 7.08
N PRO A 253 -0.26 -17.75 5.79
CA PRO A 253 0.45 -18.43 4.71
C PRO A 253 1.94 -18.10 4.72
N THR A 254 2.31 -16.89 5.13
CA THR A 254 3.70 -16.44 5.25
C THR A 254 4.49 -17.33 6.20
N ALA A 255 3.95 -17.61 7.39
CA ALA A 255 4.60 -18.50 8.35
C ALA A 255 4.78 -19.91 7.75
N ARG A 256 3.76 -20.42 7.08
CA ARG A 256 3.81 -21.74 6.41
C ARG A 256 4.80 -21.82 5.25
N THR A 257 5.11 -20.69 4.62
CA THR A 257 6.10 -20.60 3.55
C THR A 257 7.52 -20.45 4.09
N LEU A 258 7.72 -19.58 5.09
CA LEU A 258 9.05 -19.22 5.57
C LEU A 258 9.63 -20.22 6.58
N LEU A 259 8.84 -20.72 7.53
CA LEU A 259 9.34 -21.62 8.56
C LEU A 259 10.01 -22.90 8.01
N PRO A 260 9.47 -23.58 6.98
CA PRO A 260 10.15 -24.75 6.40
C PRO A 260 11.50 -24.43 5.75
N LEU A 261 11.69 -23.17 5.26
CA LEU A 261 12.94 -22.78 4.59
C LEU A 261 14.11 -22.65 5.57
N ILE A 262 13.81 -22.37 6.82
CA ILE A 262 14.81 -22.19 7.89
C ILE A 262 14.85 -23.36 8.86
N GLY A 263 13.85 -24.21 8.84
CA GLY A 263 13.68 -25.29 9.83
C GLY A 263 14.93 -26.16 9.93
N ALA A 264 15.47 -26.65 8.83
CA ALA A 264 16.68 -27.48 8.82
C ALA A 264 17.89 -26.76 9.42
N GLU A 265 18.07 -25.47 9.15
CA GLU A 265 19.19 -24.65 9.64
C GLU A 265 19.09 -24.39 11.15
N LEU A 266 17.89 -24.21 11.66
CA LEU A 266 17.65 -23.98 13.09
C LEU A 266 17.88 -25.26 13.93
N TRP A 267 17.57 -26.43 13.38
CA TRP A 267 17.65 -27.72 14.11
C TRP A 267 19.09 -28.23 14.27
N PHE A 268 20.03 -27.86 13.38
CA PHE A 268 21.38 -28.43 13.34
C PHE A 268 22.50 -27.47 13.77
N LYS A 269 22.22 -26.23 14.13
CA LYS A 269 23.26 -25.31 14.61
C LYS A 269 23.49 -25.38 16.11
N ASN A 270 24.78 -25.51 16.47
CA ASN A 270 25.22 -25.25 17.86
C ASN A 270 25.02 -23.76 18.18
N ILE A 271 24.04 -23.48 18.99
CA ILE A 271 23.71 -22.12 19.41
C ILE A 271 24.70 -21.69 20.50
N PRO A 272 25.45 -20.59 20.34
CA PRO A 272 26.36 -20.11 21.38
C PRO A 272 25.60 -19.71 22.65
N ASP A 273 26.21 -20.00 23.82
CA ASP A 273 25.66 -19.66 25.16
C ASP A 273 25.78 -18.17 25.52
N THR A 274 25.79 -17.28 24.52
CA THR A 274 26.11 -15.85 24.71
C THR A 274 24.89 -14.95 24.87
N THR A 275 23.68 -15.50 24.91
CA THR A 275 22.44 -14.73 24.96
C THR A 275 21.74 -14.84 26.29
N LEU A 276 20.94 -13.81 26.63
CA LEU A 276 20.04 -13.77 27.81
C LEU A 276 18.99 -14.92 27.80
N VAL A 277 18.90 -15.68 26.72
CA VAL A 277 17.96 -16.79 26.53
C VAL A 277 18.73 -18.10 26.72
N SER A 278 18.25 -18.97 27.60
CA SER A 278 18.86 -20.28 27.80
C SER A 278 18.68 -21.18 26.59
N LYS A 279 19.62 -22.10 26.33
CA LYS A 279 19.51 -23.12 25.27
C LYS A 279 18.18 -23.90 25.34
N THR A 280 17.70 -24.15 26.58
CA THR A 280 16.42 -24.82 26.83
C THR A 280 15.23 -24.00 26.29
N GLN A 281 15.19 -22.69 26.57
CA GLN A 281 14.10 -21.82 26.08
C GLN A 281 14.10 -21.75 24.56
N MET A 282 15.28 -21.69 23.94
CA MET A 282 15.39 -21.67 22.48
C MET A 282 14.94 -23.00 21.86
N ALA A 283 15.30 -24.13 22.44
CA ALA A 283 14.83 -25.44 21.99
C ALA A 283 13.31 -25.56 22.05
N ILE A 284 12.70 -25.11 23.15
CA ILE A 284 11.24 -25.07 23.30
C ILE A 284 10.60 -24.19 22.21
N ALA A 285 11.15 -22.99 21.96
CA ALA A 285 10.63 -22.09 20.94
C ALA A 285 10.68 -22.70 19.54
N ILE A 286 11.78 -23.37 19.20
CA ILE A 286 11.94 -24.06 17.92
C ILE A 286 10.93 -25.21 17.80
N GLU A 287 10.76 -26.03 18.84
CA GLU A 287 9.81 -27.15 18.86
C GLU A 287 8.36 -26.65 18.67
N LEU A 288 7.98 -25.57 19.36
CA LEU A 288 6.68 -24.92 19.20
C LEU A 288 6.45 -24.48 17.75
N LEU A 289 7.41 -23.77 17.15
CA LEU A 289 7.30 -23.31 15.77
C LEU A 289 7.30 -24.46 14.75
N ALA A 290 8.04 -25.54 15.00
CA ALA A 290 8.09 -26.70 14.12
C ALA A 290 6.75 -27.44 14.03
N ASN A 291 6.02 -27.51 15.13
CA ASN A 291 4.71 -28.14 15.21
C ASN A 291 3.54 -27.23 14.90
N TRP A 292 3.79 -25.92 14.76
CA TRP A 292 2.76 -24.93 14.55
C TRP A 292 2.21 -24.94 13.11
N ASN A 293 0.90 -24.91 13.00
CA ASN A 293 0.19 -24.92 11.73
C ASN A 293 0.06 -23.54 11.05
N GLY A 294 0.60 -22.48 11.66
CA GLY A 294 0.47 -21.09 11.19
C GLY A 294 -0.80 -20.39 11.65
N ASP A 295 -1.56 -20.96 12.59
CA ASP A 295 -2.74 -20.32 13.17
C ASP A 295 -2.33 -19.17 14.10
N MET A 296 -2.71 -17.93 13.75
CA MET A 296 -2.41 -16.71 14.51
C MET A 296 -3.38 -16.52 15.68
N ASN A 297 -3.63 -17.59 16.43
CA ASN A 297 -4.50 -17.60 17.60
C ASN A 297 -3.85 -16.85 18.77
N GLU A 298 -4.58 -15.94 19.40
CA GLU A 298 -4.11 -15.11 20.51
C GLU A 298 -3.85 -15.90 21.81
N HIS A 299 -4.35 -17.14 21.92
CA HIS A 299 -4.25 -17.96 23.12
C HIS A 299 -3.08 -18.94 23.12
N ILE A 300 -2.25 -18.97 22.07
CA ILE A 300 -1.07 -19.81 21.94
C ILE A 300 0.21 -18.99 21.78
N PRO A 301 1.39 -19.49 22.19
CA PRO A 301 2.64 -18.69 22.19
C PRO A 301 3.28 -18.55 20.81
N GLU A 302 3.03 -19.46 19.85
CA GLU A 302 3.70 -19.54 18.57
C GLU A 302 3.59 -18.27 17.73
N PRO A 303 2.42 -17.58 17.62
CA PRO A 303 2.32 -16.33 16.90
C PRO A 303 3.24 -15.22 17.41
N LEU A 304 3.41 -15.13 18.73
CA LEU A 304 4.30 -14.15 19.34
C LEU A 304 5.77 -14.46 19.03
N ILE A 305 6.16 -15.73 19.19
CA ILE A 305 7.52 -16.20 18.90
C ILE A 305 7.84 -15.94 17.42
N TYR A 306 6.94 -16.35 16.52
CA TYR A 306 7.09 -16.14 15.09
C TYR A 306 7.20 -14.65 14.71
N SER A 307 6.36 -13.80 15.29
CA SER A 307 6.36 -12.36 14.99
C SER A 307 7.63 -11.67 15.49
N ALA A 308 8.16 -12.08 16.64
CA ALA A 308 9.43 -11.58 17.17
C ALA A 308 10.61 -12.02 16.29
N TRP A 309 10.65 -13.31 15.92
CA TRP A 309 11.66 -13.86 15.01
C TRP A 309 11.62 -13.16 13.65
N LEU A 310 10.45 -13.01 13.04
CA LEU A 310 10.31 -12.37 11.72
C LEU A 310 10.82 -10.93 11.72
N ARG A 311 10.53 -10.14 12.77
CA ARG A 311 11.04 -8.77 12.90
C ARG A 311 12.56 -8.73 13.04
N ALA A 312 13.13 -9.62 13.83
CA ALA A 312 14.58 -9.71 14.00
C ALA A 312 15.25 -10.11 12.68
N LEU A 313 14.68 -11.08 11.96
CA LEU A 313 15.15 -11.51 10.64
C LEU A 313 15.10 -10.37 9.62
N GLN A 314 13.99 -9.63 9.55
CA GLN A 314 13.84 -8.49 8.64
C GLN A 314 14.92 -7.43 8.87
N ALA A 315 15.14 -7.06 10.14
CA ALA A 315 16.19 -6.10 10.48
C ALA A 315 17.58 -6.62 10.10
N ARG A 316 17.84 -7.90 10.35
CA ARG A 316 19.14 -8.52 10.08
C ARG A 316 19.46 -8.57 8.59
N LEU A 317 18.48 -8.93 7.75
CA LEU A 317 18.66 -9.05 6.29
C LEU A 317 18.97 -7.73 5.56
N ILE A 318 18.71 -6.58 6.18
CA ILE A 318 18.86 -5.28 5.50
C ILE A 318 19.78 -4.31 6.22
N GLN A 319 20.28 -4.70 7.40
CA GLN A 319 20.98 -3.76 8.29
C GLN A 319 22.29 -3.28 7.72
N ASP A 320 23.05 -4.15 7.10
CA ASP A 320 24.38 -3.80 6.60
C ASP A 320 24.32 -3.14 5.21
N GLU A 321 23.36 -3.52 4.34
CA GLU A 321 23.18 -2.82 3.06
C GLU A 321 22.61 -1.41 3.23
N LEU A 322 21.66 -1.24 4.15
CA LEU A 322 20.99 0.03 4.33
C LEU A 322 21.60 0.91 5.43
N GLY A 323 22.49 0.37 6.28
CA GLY A 323 23.06 1.10 7.39
C GLY A 323 21.97 1.72 8.27
N PRO A 324 22.06 3.01 8.67
CA PRO A 324 21.05 3.66 9.51
C PRO A 324 19.63 3.67 8.93
N LEU A 325 19.49 3.58 7.61
CA LEU A 325 18.21 3.61 6.91
C LEU A 325 17.38 2.33 7.13
N HIS A 326 17.98 1.22 7.61
CA HIS A 326 17.22 -0.02 7.85
C HIS A 326 16.04 0.20 8.82
N LYS A 327 16.12 1.19 9.71
CA LYS A 327 15.06 1.51 10.68
C LYS A 327 13.79 2.06 10.04
N GLU A 328 13.89 2.58 8.82
CA GLU A 328 12.76 3.09 8.04
C GLU A 328 11.99 1.96 7.33
N PHE A 329 12.60 0.76 7.21
CA PHE A 329 12.02 -0.40 6.55
C PHE A 329 11.56 -1.45 7.57
N THR A 330 10.50 -1.14 8.31
CA THR A 330 10.02 -1.99 9.41
C THR A 330 9.17 -3.18 8.96
N HIS A 331 8.73 -3.20 7.69
CA HIS A 331 7.83 -4.22 7.15
C HIS A 331 8.27 -4.65 5.74
N LEU A 332 9.26 -5.55 5.69
CA LEU A 332 9.65 -6.17 4.41
C LEU A 332 8.53 -7.10 3.92
N GLN A 333 8.32 -7.11 2.61
CA GLN A 333 7.36 -8.04 2.03
C GLN A 333 7.84 -9.49 2.20
N PRO A 334 6.98 -10.43 2.61
CA PRO A 334 7.34 -11.84 2.76
C PRO A 334 7.97 -12.45 1.52
N LEU A 335 7.51 -12.04 0.34
CA LEU A 335 8.07 -12.47 -0.94
C LEU A 335 9.55 -12.09 -1.10
N PHE A 336 10.00 -10.94 -0.55
CA PHE A 336 11.42 -10.59 -0.54
C PHE A 336 12.21 -11.60 0.27
N ILE A 337 11.78 -11.90 1.49
CA ILE A 337 12.43 -12.86 2.38
C ILE A 337 12.49 -14.24 1.73
N GLU A 338 11.39 -14.71 1.14
CA GLU A 338 11.36 -16.00 0.42
C GLU A 338 12.37 -16.02 -0.73
N ARG A 339 12.48 -14.93 -1.52
CA ARG A 339 13.45 -14.84 -2.61
C ARG A 339 14.89 -14.91 -2.13
N VAL A 340 15.20 -14.27 -1.00
CA VAL A 340 16.51 -14.32 -0.37
C VAL A 340 16.86 -15.77 0.00
N PHE A 341 16.00 -16.44 0.76
CA PHE A 341 16.23 -17.82 1.19
C PHE A 341 16.30 -18.83 0.04
N ARG A 342 15.50 -18.64 -1.01
CA ARG A 342 15.52 -19.50 -2.21
C ARG A 342 16.58 -19.09 -3.24
N ASN A 343 17.34 -18.03 -2.99
CA ASN A 343 18.32 -17.45 -3.93
C ASN A 343 17.73 -17.14 -5.31
N ILE A 344 16.52 -16.65 -5.38
CA ILE A 344 15.87 -16.33 -6.65
C ILE A 344 16.54 -15.09 -7.26
N ASN A 345 17.10 -15.25 -8.46
CA ASN A 345 17.84 -14.21 -9.20
C ASN A 345 19.05 -13.65 -8.43
N GLY A 346 19.73 -14.49 -7.63
CA GLY A 346 20.91 -14.08 -6.87
C GLY A 346 20.59 -13.30 -5.59
N ALA A 347 19.34 -13.30 -5.11
CA ALA A 347 18.94 -12.55 -3.94
C ALA A 347 19.60 -13.00 -2.62
N LYS A 348 20.30 -14.15 -2.61
CA LYS A 348 21.05 -14.62 -1.43
C LYS A 348 22.14 -13.63 -0.98
N VAL A 349 22.54 -12.69 -1.84
CA VAL A 349 23.48 -11.61 -1.49
C VAL A 349 23.04 -10.81 -0.26
N TRP A 350 21.75 -10.74 0.01
CA TRP A 350 21.19 -10.12 1.22
C TRP A 350 21.41 -10.92 2.51
N CYS A 351 22.05 -12.10 2.43
CA CYS A 351 22.45 -12.91 3.58
C CYS A 351 23.94 -12.80 3.89
N ASP A 352 24.71 -12.02 3.16
CA ASP A 352 26.13 -11.81 3.44
C ASP A 352 26.37 -10.43 4.06
N VAL A 353 27.46 -10.30 4.80
CA VAL A 353 27.88 -8.98 5.29
C VAL A 353 28.45 -8.22 4.11
N VAL A 354 27.95 -7.02 3.82
CA VAL A 354 28.38 -6.18 2.70
C VAL A 354 29.91 -6.14 2.57
N GLN A 355 30.41 -6.38 1.37
CA GLN A 355 31.83 -6.43 1.02
C GLN A 355 32.63 -7.50 1.77
N SER A 356 32.01 -8.56 2.24
CA SER A 356 32.67 -9.67 2.91
C SER A 356 32.08 -11.03 2.46
N SER A 357 32.84 -12.11 2.66
CA SER A 357 32.34 -13.48 2.45
C SER A 357 31.61 -14.04 3.69
N ARG A 358 31.43 -13.25 4.71
CA ARG A 358 30.75 -13.69 5.95
C ARG A 358 29.25 -13.75 5.73
N ILE A 359 28.63 -14.83 6.17
CA ILE A 359 27.18 -15.01 6.18
C ILE A 359 26.63 -14.48 7.49
N GLU A 360 25.57 -13.70 7.44
CA GLU A 360 24.87 -13.16 8.59
C GLU A 360 24.16 -14.22 9.44
#